data_3106f7e8505e1d02db6241a8c4a5e788
#
_entry.id   3106f7e8505e1d02db6241a8c4a5e788
#
_cell.length_a   1.000
_cell.length_b   1.000
_cell.length_c   1.000
_cell.angle_alpha   90.00
_cell.angle_beta   90.00
_cell.angle_gamma   90.00
#
_symmetry.space_group_name_H-M   'P 1'
#
loop_
_entity.id
_entity.type
_entity.pdbx_description
1 polymer ?
#
loop_
_entity_poly.entity_id
_entity_poly.type
_entity_poly.pdbx_seq_one_letter_code
_entity_poly.pdbx_strand_id
1 'polypeptide(L)'
;MDRLFYVGVSAALFAAFAFSLNFVVPFIIGDYSTFDFALIRHVVSALVGLYILFSEKGVMRHLTLRNCLQAIWLAFVGYVGYFLTVTGAALFAGPVIAPAFLGLVPIVLMVIGNQRQASLPWRSLIVPLALVLVGLVLVNGTAFTAEGLDSVQSLWIGVPLALAAVGLWVWFALSNQAALAARPDMPSGVWSALILVGGGVLMLAFYPIGAAMDLFRLPILGFGWSAAGNLYVWGTTFALLATVAGVWAWNIASRSLPVALAAQLIVSETAFGVIGGLVVHARWPTPIEVAGVVVLIAGVVLSVRIFYDRQFASAKNVLANE
;
A
#
# COMPACT_ATOMS: atom_id res chain seq x y z
N MET A 1 -13.32 -3.00 23.76
CA MET A 1 -12.90 -1.90 22.90
C MET A 1 -11.40 -1.88 22.67
N ASP A 2 -10.59 -2.01 23.72
CA ASP A 2 -9.12 -2.02 23.64
C ASP A 2 -8.54 -3.06 22.69
N ARG A 3 -9.05 -4.30 22.75
CA ARG A 3 -8.56 -5.40 21.91
C ARG A 3 -8.69 -5.10 20.41
N LEU A 4 -9.82 -4.53 19.97
CA LEU A 4 -10.05 -4.20 18.56
C LEU A 4 -9.13 -3.08 18.07
N PHE A 5 -8.88 -2.08 18.92
CA PHE A 5 -7.94 -1.01 18.61
C PHE A 5 -6.52 -1.55 18.38
N TYR A 6 -6.00 -2.34 19.33
CA TYR A 6 -4.66 -2.94 19.21
C TYR A 6 -4.55 -3.90 18.03
N VAL A 7 -5.59 -4.70 17.74
CA VAL A 7 -5.64 -5.55 16.55
C VAL A 7 -5.56 -4.70 15.28
N GLY A 8 -6.29 -3.59 15.22
CA GLY A 8 -6.25 -2.66 14.09
C GLY A 8 -4.88 -2.03 13.90
N VAL A 9 -4.25 -1.55 14.98
CA VAL A 9 -2.90 -0.95 14.94
C VAL A 9 -1.86 -1.97 14.50
N SER A 10 -1.87 -3.17 15.09
CA SER A 10 -0.93 -4.24 14.71
C SER A 10 -1.12 -4.67 13.25
N ALA A 11 -2.36 -4.76 12.80
CA ALA A 11 -2.68 -5.09 11.41
C ALA A 11 -2.20 -3.99 10.43
N ALA A 12 -2.37 -2.71 10.78
CA ALA A 12 -1.89 -1.60 9.97
C ALA A 12 -0.35 -1.57 9.88
N LEU A 13 0.35 -1.80 10.99
CA LEU A 13 1.81 -1.86 11.01
C LEU A 13 2.34 -3.07 10.22
N PHE A 14 1.68 -4.23 10.34
CA PHE A 14 2.02 -5.38 9.52
C PHE A 14 1.78 -5.13 8.03
N ALA A 15 0.66 -4.48 7.67
CA ALA A 15 0.39 -4.09 6.29
C ALA A 15 1.48 -3.12 5.76
N ALA A 16 1.88 -2.13 6.57
CA ALA A 16 2.97 -1.20 6.24
C ALA A 16 4.29 -1.95 6.00
N PHE A 17 4.65 -2.88 6.88
CA PHE A 17 5.83 -3.74 6.68
C PHE A 17 5.70 -4.56 5.39
N ALA A 18 4.58 -5.25 5.18
CA ALA A 18 4.35 -6.09 4.01
C ALA A 18 4.42 -5.28 2.69
N PHE A 19 3.86 -4.07 2.68
CA PHE A 19 3.90 -3.19 1.51
C PHE A 19 5.29 -2.61 1.26
N SER A 20 6.07 -2.33 2.32
CA SER A 20 7.44 -1.82 2.18
C SER A 20 8.37 -2.77 1.42
N LEU A 21 8.07 -4.07 1.41
CA LEU A 21 8.82 -5.05 0.63
C LEU A 21 8.85 -4.70 -0.86
N ASN A 22 7.84 -3.97 -1.38
CA ASN A 22 7.82 -3.54 -2.78
C ASN A 22 9.03 -2.67 -3.17
N PHE A 23 9.61 -1.94 -2.23
CA PHE A 23 10.80 -1.10 -2.51
C PHE A 23 12.06 -1.92 -2.82
N VAL A 24 12.08 -3.21 -2.45
CA VAL A 24 13.21 -4.12 -2.68
C VAL A 24 13.12 -4.83 -4.03
N VAL A 25 11.92 -4.87 -4.64
CA VAL A 25 11.65 -5.62 -5.88
C VAL A 25 12.67 -5.37 -7.00
N PRO A 26 13.00 -4.11 -7.38
CA PRO A 26 13.90 -3.87 -8.50
C PRO A 26 15.29 -4.48 -8.33
N PHE A 27 15.71 -4.75 -7.10
CA PHE A 27 17.04 -5.26 -6.78
C PHE A 27 17.14 -6.79 -6.73
N ILE A 28 15.99 -7.49 -6.78
CA ILE A 28 15.94 -8.94 -6.59
C ILE A 28 15.42 -9.72 -7.80
N ILE A 29 14.79 -9.04 -8.78
CA ILE A 29 14.19 -9.70 -9.95
C ILE A 29 15.17 -9.94 -11.10
N GLY A 30 16.41 -9.48 -11.01
CA GLY A 30 17.43 -9.60 -12.06
C GLY A 30 17.05 -8.83 -13.32
N ASP A 31 17.24 -9.44 -14.49
CA ASP A 31 17.00 -8.82 -15.79
C ASP A 31 15.51 -8.76 -16.20
N TYR A 32 14.62 -9.36 -15.40
CA TYR A 32 13.19 -9.34 -15.63
C TYR A 32 12.59 -7.98 -15.29
N SER A 33 11.47 -7.65 -15.93
CA SER A 33 10.81 -6.38 -15.70
C SER A 33 9.94 -6.40 -14.42
N THR A 34 9.65 -5.22 -13.90
CA THR A 34 8.67 -5.07 -12.82
C THR A 34 7.26 -5.53 -13.23
N PHE A 35 6.97 -5.54 -14.54
CA PHE A 35 5.71 -6.06 -15.09
C PHE A 35 5.66 -7.59 -15.05
N ASP A 36 6.78 -8.28 -15.33
CA ASP A 36 6.88 -9.74 -15.15
C ASP A 36 6.65 -10.12 -13.70
N PHE A 37 7.29 -9.41 -12.77
CA PHE A 37 7.08 -9.61 -11.36
C PHE A 37 5.63 -9.37 -10.93
N ALA A 38 5.01 -8.27 -11.41
CA ALA A 38 3.61 -7.97 -11.12
C ALA A 38 2.66 -9.04 -11.67
N LEU A 39 2.94 -9.59 -12.85
CA LEU A 39 2.16 -10.68 -13.45
C LEU A 39 2.17 -11.91 -12.53
N ILE A 40 3.36 -12.41 -12.17
CA ILE A 40 3.50 -13.58 -11.28
C ILE A 40 2.81 -13.33 -9.94
N ARG A 41 3.07 -12.17 -9.32
CA ARG A 41 2.50 -11.78 -8.04
C ARG A 41 0.97 -11.77 -8.07
N HIS A 42 0.34 -11.15 -9.08
CA HIS A 42 -1.12 -11.05 -9.14
C HIS A 42 -1.78 -12.39 -9.51
N VAL A 43 -1.16 -13.19 -10.38
CA VAL A 43 -1.66 -14.53 -10.71
C VAL A 43 -1.63 -15.44 -9.47
N VAL A 44 -0.49 -15.51 -8.76
CA VAL A 44 -0.39 -16.31 -7.54
C VAL A 44 -1.37 -15.82 -6.47
N SER A 45 -1.48 -14.49 -6.27
CA SER A 45 -2.43 -13.93 -5.31
C SER A 45 -3.88 -14.26 -5.68
N ALA A 46 -4.23 -14.25 -6.97
CA ALA A 46 -5.57 -14.64 -7.43
C ALA A 46 -5.87 -16.12 -7.18
N LEU A 47 -4.89 -17.00 -7.40
CA LEU A 47 -5.03 -18.43 -7.08
C LEU A 47 -5.29 -18.65 -5.58
N VAL A 48 -4.56 -17.94 -4.71
CA VAL A 48 -4.82 -17.95 -3.27
C VAL A 48 -6.20 -17.37 -2.94
N GLY A 49 -6.58 -16.27 -3.59
CA GLY A 49 -7.92 -15.70 -3.45
C GLY A 49 -9.03 -16.67 -3.83
N LEU A 50 -8.89 -17.38 -4.96
CA LEU A 50 -9.81 -18.44 -5.37
C LEU A 50 -9.86 -19.56 -4.33
N TYR A 51 -8.71 -20.02 -3.85
CA TYR A 51 -8.66 -21.04 -2.80
C TYR A 51 -9.44 -20.62 -1.53
N ILE A 52 -9.25 -19.37 -1.08
CA ILE A 52 -9.98 -18.81 0.08
C ILE A 52 -11.49 -18.81 -0.21
N LEU A 53 -11.92 -18.36 -1.40
CA LEU A 53 -13.34 -18.33 -1.78
C LEU A 53 -13.97 -19.73 -1.82
N PHE A 54 -13.24 -20.73 -2.34
CA PHE A 54 -13.75 -22.11 -2.37
C PHE A 54 -13.75 -22.81 -1.00
N SER A 55 -12.86 -22.38 -0.10
CA SER A 55 -12.73 -22.98 1.25
C SER A 55 -13.73 -22.39 2.25
N GLU A 56 -14.24 -21.19 2.01
CA GLU A 56 -15.11 -20.49 2.96
C GLU A 56 -16.56 -20.96 2.86
N LYS A 57 -17.08 -21.49 3.96
CA LYS A 57 -18.48 -21.96 4.03
C LYS A 57 -19.46 -20.79 3.90
N GLY A 58 -20.44 -20.94 2.99
CA GLY A 58 -21.46 -19.91 2.79
C GLY A 58 -20.98 -18.69 1.99
N VAL A 59 -19.83 -18.78 1.32
CA VAL A 59 -19.28 -17.71 0.48
C VAL A 59 -20.23 -17.27 -0.63
N MET A 60 -21.06 -18.17 -1.16
CA MET A 60 -22.00 -17.90 -2.27
C MET A 60 -22.93 -16.72 -2.00
N ARG A 61 -23.31 -16.47 -0.74
CA ARG A 61 -24.13 -15.30 -0.35
C ARG A 61 -23.41 -13.96 -0.59
N HIS A 62 -22.09 -13.99 -0.64
CA HIS A 62 -21.24 -12.81 -0.84
C HIS A 62 -20.79 -12.64 -2.31
N LEU A 63 -20.91 -13.70 -3.14
CA LEU A 63 -20.55 -13.69 -4.57
C LEU A 63 -21.66 -13.07 -5.43
N THR A 64 -22.09 -11.86 -5.09
CA THR A 64 -23.03 -11.11 -5.92
C THR A 64 -22.29 -10.35 -7.02
N LEU A 65 -22.95 -10.13 -8.16
CA LEU A 65 -22.38 -9.34 -9.26
C LEU A 65 -21.89 -7.97 -8.78
N ARG A 66 -22.65 -7.31 -7.91
CA ARG A 66 -22.28 -6.02 -7.33
C ARG A 66 -20.97 -6.09 -6.53
N ASN A 67 -20.80 -7.12 -5.69
CA ASN A 67 -19.60 -7.30 -4.89
C ASN A 67 -18.38 -7.62 -5.77
N CYS A 68 -18.57 -8.48 -6.76
CA CYS A 68 -17.51 -8.83 -7.71
C CYS A 68 -17.06 -7.61 -8.54
N LEU A 69 -18.00 -6.85 -9.11
CA LEU A 69 -17.68 -5.65 -9.88
C LEU A 69 -17.00 -4.58 -9.00
N GLN A 70 -17.47 -4.38 -7.78
CA GLN A 70 -16.83 -3.43 -6.85
C GLN A 70 -15.43 -3.90 -6.43
N ALA A 71 -15.22 -5.19 -6.22
CA ALA A 71 -13.90 -5.74 -5.91
C ALA A 71 -12.94 -5.62 -7.09
N ILE A 72 -13.39 -5.89 -8.32
CA ILE A 72 -12.60 -5.68 -9.55
C ILE A 72 -12.25 -4.20 -9.71
N TRP A 73 -13.21 -3.29 -9.50
CA TRP A 73 -12.95 -1.85 -9.55
C TRP A 73 -11.91 -1.41 -8.52
N LEU A 74 -12.02 -1.89 -7.27
CA LEU A 74 -11.03 -1.61 -6.24
C LEU A 74 -9.67 -2.24 -6.54
N ALA A 75 -9.64 -3.42 -7.14
CA ALA A 75 -8.41 -4.04 -7.63
C ALA A 75 -7.76 -3.21 -8.74
N PHE A 76 -8.56 -2.63 -9.65
CA PHE A 76 -8.03 -1.69 -10.64
C PHE A 76 -7.44 -0.45 -9.97
N VAL A 77 -8.21 0.22 -9.14
CA VAL A 77 -7.82 1.50 -8.52
C VAL A 77 -6.63 1.33 -7.57
N GLY A 78 -6.63 0.30 -6.73
CA GLY A 78 -5.63 0.12 -5.66
C GLY A 78 -4.42 -0.73 -6.04
N TYR A 79 -4.50 -1.49 -7.13
CA TYR A 79 -3.43 -2.43 -7.51
C TYR A 79 -2.94 -2.19 -8.94
N VAL A 80 -3.71 -2.57 -9.95
CA VAL A 80 -3.23 -2.56 -11.33
C VAL A 80 -3.07 -1.14 -11.85
N GLY A 81 -4.10 -0.30 -11.77
CA GLY A 81 -4.05 1.09 -12.22
C GLY A 81 -3.04 1.91 -11.41
N TYR A 82 -3.04 1.73 -10.09
CA TYR A 82 -2.02 2.33 -9.22
C TYR A 82 -0.60 1.90 -9.63
N PHE A 83 -0.36 0.59 -9.83
CA PHE A 83 0.93 0.08 -10.26
C PHE A 83 1.38 0.68 -11.60
N LEU A 84 0.48 0.73 -12.59
CA LEU A 84 0.78 1.31 -13.91
C LEU A 84 1.14 2.80 -13.81
N THR A 85 0.42 3.57 -12.99
CA THR A 85 0.70 5.01 -12.81
C THR A 85 2.00 5.25 -12.05
N VAL A 86 2.31 4.46 -11.01
CA VAL A 86 3.58 4.55 -10.27
C VAL A 86 4.75 4.19 -11.16
N THR A 87 4.65 3.06 -11.89
CA THR A 87 5.73 2.62 -12.78
C THR A 87 5.93 3.61 -13.92
N GLY A 88 4.83 4.12 -14.51
CA GLY A 88 4.90 5.18 -15.52
C GLY A 88 5.53 6.46 -14.98
N ALA A 89 5.16 6.88 -13.75
CA ALA A 89 5.79 8.04 -13.11
C ALA A 89 7.30 7.85 -12.95
N ALA A 90 7.74 6.67 -12.51
CA ALA A 90 9.15 6.35 -12.35
C ALA A 90 9.90 6.32 -13.69
N LEU A 91 9.27 5.81 -14.76
CA LEU A 91 9.85 5.78 -16.11
C LEU A 91 10.07 7.20 -16.67
N PHE A 92 9.10 8.11 -16.52
CA PHE A 92 9.15 9.43 -17.13
C PHE A 92 9.80 10.51 -16.24
N ALA A 93 9.58 10.47 -14.93
CA ALA A 93 10.10 11.46 -13.99
C ALA A 93 11.28 10.96 -13.15
N GLY A 94 11.72 9.72 -13.38
CA GLY A 94 12.81 9.10 -12.65
C GLY A 94 12.39 8.45 -11.32
N PRO A 95 13.29 7.64 -10.74
CA PRO A 95 12.98 6.81 -9.57
C PRO A 95 12.81 7.61 -8.26
N VAL A 96 13.13 8.90 -8.26
CA VAL A 96 13.07 9.77 -7.07
C VAL A 96 11.72 10.45 -6.93
N ILE A 97 11.16 10.94 -8.04
CA ILE A 97 9.94 11.78 -8.01
C ILE A 97 8.71 10.95 -7.63
N ALA A 98 8.56 9.75 -8.19
CA ALA A 98 7.40 8.90 -7.88
C ALA A 98 7.28 8.58 -6.37
N PRO A 99 8.32 8.06 -5.69
CA PRO A 99 8.26 7.83 -4.24
C PRO A 99 8.02 9.10 -3.41
N ALA A 100 8.58 10.25 -3.83
CA ALA A 100 8.36 11.52 -3.14
C ALA A 100 6.88 11.94 -3.15
N PHE A 101 6.20 11.80 -4.30
CA PHE A 101 4.76 12.07 -4.38
C PHE A 101 3.94 11.05 -3.59
N LEU A 102 4.31 9.77 -3.60
CA LEU A 102 3.62 8.74 -2.81
C LEU A 102 3.69 9.00 -1.30
N GLY A 103 4.76 9.65 -0.83
CA GLY A 103 4.85 10.15 0.55
C GLY A 103 3.73 11.12 0.94
N LEU A 104 3.02 11.73 -0.02
CA LEU A 104 1.86 12.60 0.24
C LEU A 104 0.58 11.80 0.54
N VAL A 105 0.51 10.54 0.15
CA VAL A 105 -0.70 9.70 0.32
C VAL A 105 -1.21 9.68 1.77
N PRO A 106 -0.39 9.41 2.79
CA PRO A 106 -0.84 9.40 4.17
C PRO A 106 -1.35 10.76 4.64
N ILE A 107 -0.73 11.84 4.17
CA ILE A 107 -1.12 13.22 4.51
C ILE A 107 -2.50 13.53 3.94
N VAL A 108 -2.69 13.26 2.64
CA VAL A 108 -3.97 13.47 1.95
C VAL A 108 -5.07 12.61 2.56
N LEU A 109 -4.79 11.33 2.83
CA LEU A 109 -5.73 10.40 3.48
C LEU A 109 -6.12 10.86 4.87
N MET A 110 -5.16 11.36 5.67
CA MET A 110 -5.47 11.85 7.00
C MET A 110 -6.35 13.11 6.95
N VAL A 111 -6.05 14.03 6.03
CA VAL A 111 -6.85 15.24 5.85
C VAL A 111 -8.28 14.90 5.44
N ILE A 112 -8.45 14.10 4.38
CA ILE A 112 -9.78 13.71 3.88
C ILE A 112 -10.50 12.80 4.90
N GLY A 113 -9.80 11.86 5.52
CA GLY A 113 -10.35 10.97 6.53
C GLY A 113 -10.88 11.74 7.74
N ASN A 114 -10.12 12.71 8.24
CA ASN A 114 -10.56 13.54 9.35
C ASN A 114 -11.71 14.47 8.98
N GLN A 115 -11.74 15.02 7.75
CA GLN A 115 -12.88 15.81 7.26
C GLN A 115 -14.17 15.00 7.21
N ARG A 116 -14.10 13.73 6.75
CA ARG A 116 -15.29 12.87 6.62
C ARG A 116 -15.80 12.31 7.94
N GLN A 117 -14.90 11.97 8.86
CA GLN A 117 -15.24 11.29 10.11
C GLN A 117 -15.24 12.22 11.32
N ALA A 118 -14.78 13.48 11.17
CA ALA A 118 -14.61 14.46 12.25
C ALA A 118 -13.95 13.84 13.52
N SER A 119 -12.98 12.95 13.29
CA SER A 119 -12.40 12.12 14.33
C SER A 119 -11.68 12.92 15.40
N LEU A 120 -11.00 14.02 14.99
CA LEU A 120 -10.18 14.84 15.86
C LEU A 120 -10.26 16.33 15.48
N PRO A 121 -10.09 17.27 16.45
CA PRO A 121 -9.89 18.65 16.13
C PRO A 121 -8.56 18.85 15.39
N TRP A 122 -8.57 19.70 14.35
CA TRP A 122 -7.40 19.94 13.50
C TRP A 122 -6.14 20.31 14.27
N ARG A 123 -6.28 21.08 15.35
CA ARG A 123 -5.14 21.48 16.21
C ARG A 123 -4.37 20.31 16.78
N SER A 124 -5.03 19.18 17.05
CA SER A 124 -4.39 17.97 17.57
C SER A 124 -3.60 17.21 16.49
N LEU A 125 -3.94 17.43 15.21
CA LEU A 125 -3.32 16.74 14.07
C LEU A 125 -2.12 17.50 13.48
N ILE A 126 -1.98 18.81 13.76
CA ILE A 126 -0.90 19.64 13.18
C ILE A 126 0.48 19.08 13.53
N VAL A 127 0.73 18.77 14.80
CA VAL A 127 2.06 18.30 15.24
C VAL A 127 2.41 16.93 14.66
N PRO A 128 1.54 15.90 14.77
CA PRO A 128 1.80 14.62 14.11
C PRO A 128 2.03 14.73 12.61
N LEU A 129 1.20 15.53 11.90
CA LEU A 129 1.37 15.77 10.47
C LEU A 129 2.69 16.43 10.12
N ALA A 130 3.06 17.47 10.86
CA ALA A 130 4.32 18.17 10.66
C ALA A 130 5.53 17.23 10.86
N LEU A 131 5.50 16.41 11.93
CA LEU A 131 6.55 15.42 12.17
C LEU A 131 6.63 14.39 11.04
N VAL A 132 5.49 13.86 10.58
CA VAL A 132 5.48 12.92 9.44
C VAL A 132 6.02 13.58 8.18
N LEU A 133 5.58 14.81 7.87
CA LEU A 133 6.06 15.55 6.69
C LEU A 133 7.57 15.81 6.76
N VAL A 134 8.07 16.30 7.90
CA VAL A 134 9.51 16.55 8.10
C VAL A 134 10.29 15.24 8.00
N GLY A 135 9.80 14.16 8.62
CA GLY A 135 10.43 12.84 8.54
C GLY A 135 10.51 12.33 7.10
N LEU A 136 9.42 12.46 6.32
CA LEU A 136 9.39 12.08 4.90
C LEU A 136 10.37 12.93 4.06
N VAL A 137 10.45 14.23 4.31
CA VAL A 137 11.40 15.13 3.61
C VAL A 137 12.85 14.75 3.94
N LEU A 138 13.16 14.48 5.19
CA LEU A 138 14.51 14.07 5.59
C LEU A 138 14.91 12.72 5.00
N VAL A 139 14.02 11.73 5.03
CA VAL A 139 14.27 10.38 4.49
C VAL A 139 14.48 10.43 2.97
N ASN A 140 13.62 11.18 2.25
CA ASN A 140 13.69 11.25 0.79
C ASN A 140 14.66 12.34 0.29
N GLY A 141 15.10 13.25 1.18
CA GLY A 141 15.95 14.40 0.79
C GLY A 141 17.28 14.01 0.17
N THR A 142 17.88 12.89 0.60
CA THR A 142 19.10 12.34 0.02
C THR A 142 18.91 11.81 -1.40
N ALA A 143 17.71 11.40 -1.76
CA ALA A 143 17.37 10.93 -3.10
C ALA A 143 17.23 12.08 -4.13
N PHE A 144 17.05 13.32 -3.67
CA PHE A 144 17.03 14.51 -4.52
C PHE A 144 18.45 15.06 -4.86
N THR A 145 19.52 14.43 -4.38
CA THR A 145 20.88 14.80 -4.76
C THR A 145 21.17 14.38 -6.21
N ALA A 146 22.09 15.10 -6.87
CA ALA A 146 22.31 15.25 -8.32
C ALA A 146 22.10 14.05 -9.25
N GLU A 147 22.35 12.81 -8.79
CA GLU A 147 22.26 11.61 -9.66
C GLU A 147 20.81 11.24 -10.06
N GLY A 148 19.79 11.69 -9.30
CA GLY A 148 18.38 11.35 -9.55
C GLY A 148 17.70 12.23 -10.60
N LEU A 149 18.24 13.40 -10.90
CA LEU A 149 17.63 14.36 -11.85
C LEU A 149 18.13 14.17 -13.28
N ASP A 150 19.31 13.57 -13.48
CA ASP A 150 19.89 13.33 -14.80
C ASP A 150 19.14 12.25 -15.62
N SER A 151 18.29 11.44 -14.95
CA SER A 151 17.47 10.39 -15.58
C SER A 151 16.06 10.84 -15.96
N VAL A 152 15.73 12.12 -15.84
CA VAL A 152 14.39 12.65 -16.10
C VAL A 152 14.11 12.74 -17.60
N GLN A 153 13.25 11.87 -18.11
CA GLN A 153 12.84 11.90 -19.51
C GLN A 153 11.77 12.96 -19.81
N SER A 154 10.78 13.07 -18.93
CA SER A 154 9.68 14.03 -19.11
C SER A 154 8.90 14.26 -17.79
N LEU A 155 9.15 15.39 -17.15
CA LEU A 155 8.38 15.79 -15.96
C LEU A 155 6.88 16.03 -16.26
N TRP A 156 6.57 16.48 -17.49
CA TRP A 156 5.20 16.75 -17.92
C TRP A 156 4.30 15.52 -17.96
N ILE A 157 4.89 14.34 -18.12
CA ILE A 157 4.18 13.06 -18.10
C ILE A 157 4.30 12.43 -16.71
N GLY A 158 5.52 12.39 -16.15
CA GLY A 158 5.79 11.68 -14.92
C GLY A 158 5.10 12.28 -13.68
N VAL A 159 5.06 13.62 -13.54
CA VAL A 159 4.39 14.27 -12.41
C VAL A 159 2.88 14.06 -12.41
N PRO A 160 2.13 14.24 -13.52
CA PRO A 160 0.72 13.86 -13.57
C PRO A 160 0.45 12.40 -13.24
N LEU A 161 1.31 11.46 -13.69
CA LEU A 161 1.18 10.05 -13.33
C LEU A 161 1.42 9.80 -11.83
N ALA A 162 2.39 10.48 -11.22
CA ALA A 162 2.63 10.41 -9.78
C ALA A 162 1.43 10.95 -8.98
N LEU A 163 0.86 12.08 -9.39
CA LEU A 163 -0.37 12.63 -8.80
C LEU A 163 -1.57 11.70 -8.98
N ALA A 164 -1.70 11.09 -10.16
CA ALA A 164 -2.74 10.10 -10.42
C ALA A 164 -2.58 8.89 -9.49
N ALA A 165 -1.36 8.40 -9.27
CA ALA A 165 -1.09 7.31 -8.32
C ALA A 165 -1.52 7.67 -6.90
N VAL A 166 -1.20 8.88 -6.41
CA VAL A 166 -1.67 9.39 -5.11
C VAL A 166 -3.20 9.39 -5.05
N GLY A 167 -3.85 9.94 -6.09
CA GLY A 167 -5.31 9.99 -6.19
C GLY A 167 -5.97 8.60 -6.17
N LEU A 168 -5.41 7.66 -6.95
CA LEU A 168 -5.89 6.28 -7.02
C LEU A 168 -5.77 5.57 -5.66
N TRP A 169 -4.63 5.69 -4.98
CA TRP A 169 -4.45 5.08 -3.67
C TRP A 169 -5.38 5.68 -2.61
N VAL A 170 -5.51 7.00 -2.60
CA VAL A 170 -6.47 7.68 -1.69
C VAL A 170 -7.90 7.22 -1.96
N TRP A 171 -8.29 7.16 -3.23
CA TRP A 171 -9.62 6.63 -3.62
C TRP A 171 -9.80 5.19 -3.17
N PHE A 172 -8.82 4.33 -3.43
CA PHE A 172 -8.85 2.94 -2.98
C PHE A 172 -9.08 2.84 -1.47
N ALA A 173 -8.27 3.52 -0.66
CA ALA A 173 -8.34 3.42 0.79
C ALA A 173 -9.71 3.85 1.34
N LEU A 174 -10.25 4.99 0.85
CA LEU A 174 -11.55 5.51 1.27
C LEU A 174 -12.71 4.62 0.80
N SER A 175 -12.67 4.17 -0.46
CA SER A 175 -13.73 3.35 -1.04
C SER A 175 -13.73 1.93 -0.48
N ASN A 176 -12.54 1.38 -0.20
CA ASN A 176 -12.39 0.08 0.44
C ASN A 176 -12.94 0.09 1.87
N GLN A 177 -12.63 1.13 2.64
CA GLN A 177 -13.18 1.26 3.99
C GLN A 177 -14.72 1.38 3.95
N ALA A 178 -15.27 2.21 3.06
CA ALA A 178 -16.71 2.34 2.89
C ALA A 178 -17.36 1.02 2.45
N ALA A 179 -16.70 0.26 1.55
CA ALA A 179 -17.17 -1.04 1.10
C ALA A 179 -17.19 -2.07 2.24
N LEU A 180 -16.18 -2.07 3.10
CA LEU A 180 -16.10 -2.93 4.29
C LEU A 180 -17.16 -2.56 5.33
N ALA A 181 -17.37 -1.26 5.57
CA ALA A 181 -18.39 -0.77 6.50
C ALA A 181 -19.82 -1.13 6.04
N ALA A 182 -20.07 -1.13 4.72
CA ALA A 182 -21.37 -1.51 4.14
C ALA A 182 -21.62 -3.03 4.19
N ARG A 183 -20.65 -3.84 4.59
CA ARG A 183 -20.71 -5.33 4.62
C ARG A 183 -20.22 -5.89 5.95
N PRO A 184 -20.88 -5.60 7.07
CA PRO A 184 -20.43 -6.05 8.38
C PRO A 184 -20.38 -7.59 8.48
N ASP A 185 -21.30 -8.29 7.79
CA ASP A 185 -21.42 -9.75 7.82
C ASP A 185 -20.44 -10.49 6.89
N MET A 186 -19.71 -9.76 6.02
CA MET A 186 -18.74 -10.36 5.12
C MET A 186 -17.37 -10.43 5.82
N PRO A 187 -16.76 -11.62 5.98
CA PRO A 187 -15.41 -11.73 6.52
C PRO A 187 -14.39 -10.91 5.71
N SER A 188 -13.43 -10.27 6.39
CA SER A 188 -12.38 -9.50 5.71
C SER A 188 -11.57 -10.37 4.75
N GLY A 189 -11.39 -11.67 5.07
CA GLY A 189 -10.72 -12.63 4.19
C GLY A 189 -11.45 -12.83 2.86
N VAL A 190 -12.80 -12.94 2.88
CA VAL A 190 -13.62 -13.08 1.67
C VAL A 190 -13.54 -11.81 0.82
N TRP A 191 -13.62 -10.63 1.43
CA TRP A 191 -13.49 -9.37 0.72
C TRP A 191 -12.09 -9.21 0.10
N SER A 192 -11.03 -9.53 0.86
CA SER A 192 -9.67 -9.54 0.33
C SER A 192 -9.53 -10.49 -0.85
N ALA A 193 -10.07 -11.71 -0.73
CA ALA A 193 -10.02 -12.72 -1.79
C ALA A 193 -10.69 -12.25 -3.09
N LEU A 194 -11.84 -11.59 -3.00
CA LEU A 194 -12.49 -10.98 -4.17
C LEU A 194 -11.60 -9.92 -4.86
N ILE A 195 -10.94 -9.07 -4.08
CA ILE A 195 -10.01 -8.06 -4.60
C ILE A 195 -8.79 -8.74 -5.24
N LEU A 196 -8.23 -9.77 -4.61
CA LEU A 196 -7.08 -10.52 -5.13
C LEU A 196 -7.41 -11.19 -6.48
N VAL A 197 -8.56 -11.84 -6.58
CA VAL A 197 -9.04 -12.44 -7.83
C VAL A 197 -9.25 -11.35 -8.89
N GLY A 198 -9.87 -10.23 -8.51
CA GLY A 198 -10.04 -9.08 -9.40
C GLY A 198 -8.70 -8.55 -9.96
N GLY A 199 -7.68 -8.45 -9.10
CA GLY A 199 -6.33 -8.03 -9.50
C GLY A 199 -5.68 -8.98 -10.50
N GLY A 200 -5.81 -10.30 -10.28
CA GLY A 200 -5.31 -11.29 -11.22
C GLY A 200 -6.01 -11.25 -12.58
N VAL A 201 -7.35 -11.14 -12.59
CA VAL A 201 -8.13 -11.00 -13.83
C VAL A 201 -7.70 -9.76 -14.61
N LEU A 202 -7.55 -8.61 -13.93
CA LEU A 202 -7.12 -7.36 -14.56
C LEU A 202 -5.69 -7.45 -15.10
N MET A 203 -4.78 -8.08 -14.37
CA MET A 203 -3.39 -8.23 -14.80
C MET A 203 -3.28 -9.17 -16.00
N LEU A 204 -4.04 -10.27 -16.04
CA LEU A 204 -4.14 -11.14 -17.19
C LEU A 204 -4.77 -10.45 -18.41
N ALA A 205 -5.78 -9.60 -18.18
CA ALA A 205 -6.38 -8.78 -19.25
C ALA A 205 -5.41 -7.71 -19.77
N PHE A 206 -4.55 -7.18 -18.91
CA PHE A 206 -3.52 -6.21 -19.31
C PHE A 206 -2.34 -6.86 -20.04
N TYR A 207 -2.05 -8.15 -19.77
CA TYR A 207 -0.89 -8.83 -20.34
C TYR A 207 -0.74 -8.68 -21.86
N PRO A 208 -1.76 -8.92 -22.73
CA PRO A 208 -1.60 -8.79 -24.16
C PRO A 208 -1.26 -7.35 -24.61
N ILE A 209 -1.80 -6.34 -23.92
CA ILE A 209 -1.51 -4.93 -24.19
C ILE A 209 -0.06 -4.61 -23.81
N GLY A 210 0.34 -4.98 -22.61
CA GLY A 210 1.70 -4.76 -22.13
C GLY A 210 2.76 -5.54 -22.91
N ALA A 211 2.41 -6.74 -23.40
CA ALA A 211 3.30 -7.50 -24.28
C ALA A 211 3.48 -6.81 -25.64
N ALA A 212 2.42 -6.23 -26.21
CA ALA A 212 2.49 -5.45 -27.44
C ALA A 212 3.29 -4.14 -27.28
N MET A 213 3.48 -3.67 -26.05
CA MET A 213 4.28 -2.50 -25.69
C MET A 213 5.69 -2.86 -25.22
N ASP A 214 6.13 -4.12 -25.36
CA ASP A 214 7.43 -4.64 -24.90
C ASP A 214 7.72 -4.43 -23.38
N LEU A 215 6.66 -4.39 -22.56
CA LEU A 215 6.79 -4.19 -21.11
C LEU A 215 7.21 -5.47 -20.38
N PHE A 216 6.97 -6.65 -20.98
CA PHE A 216 7.31 -7.94 -20.40
C PHE A 216 8.57 -8.52 -21.03
N ARG A 217 9.51 -8.96 -20.21
CA ARG A 217 10.74 -9.62 -20.62
C ARG A 217 10.69 -11.16 -20.54
N LEU A 218 9.72 -11.71 -19.83
CA LEU A 218 9.50 -13.16 -19.71
C LEU A 218 9.45 -13.88 -21.06
N PRO A 219 8.76 -13.37 -22.11
CA PRO A 219 8.75 -14.02 -23.43
C PRO A 219 10.12 -14.03 -24.12
N ILE A 220 10.99 -13.06 -23.82
CA ILE A 220 12.30 -12.88 -24.42
C ILE A 220 13.36 -13.68 -23.66
N LEU A 221 13.38 -13.57 -22.33
CA LEU A 221 14.38 -14.20 -21.45
C LEU A 221 14.07 -15.67 -21.13
N GLY A 222 12.81 -16.09 -21.35
CA GLY A 222 12.34 -17.46 -21.17
C GLY A 222 11.59 -17.71 -19.88
N PHE A 223 10.70 -18.72 -19.95
CA PHE A 223 9.82 -19.14 -18.84
C PHE A 223 10.44 -20.30 -18.02
N GLY A 224 11.56 -20.86 -18.44
CA GLY A 224 12.17 -22.00 -17.77
C GLY A 224 12.63 -21.69 -16.35
N TRP A 225 12.59 -22.70 -15.47
CA TRP A 225 13.04 -22.54 -14.08
C TRP A 225 14.49 -22.07 -13.96
N SER A 226 15.36 -22.51 -14.85
CA SER A 226 16.77 -22.09 -14.89
C SER A 226 16.95 -20.60 -15.15
N ALA A 227 16.05 -20.00 -15.93
CA ALA A 227 16.07 -18.57 -16.24
C ALA A 227 15.22 -17.76 -15.23
N ALA A 228 13.95 -18.13 -15.06
CA ALA A 228 12.96 -17.36 -14.31
C ALA A 228 12.75 -17.84 -12.86
N GLY A 229 13.51 -18.83 -12.37
CA GLY A 229 13.30 -19.40 -11.04
C GLY A 229 13.37 -18.36 -9.91
N ASN A 230 14.30 -17.42 -9.98
CA ASN A 230 14.41 -16.32 -9.02
C ASN A 230 13.19 -15.41 -9.05
N LEU A 231 12.70 -15.03 -10.24
CA LEU A 231 11.48 -14.27 -10.43
C LEU A 231 10.27 -14.99 -9.83
N TYR A 232 10.14 -16.31 -10.04
CA TYR A 232 9.02 -17.10 -9.51
C TYR A 232 9.05 -17.21 -7.99
N VAL A 233 10.23 -17.44 -7.41
CA VAL A 233 10.41 -17.53 -5.95
C VAL A 233 10.02 -16.19 -5.30
N TRP A 234 10.60 -15.09 -5.77
CA TRP A 234 10.31 -13.78 -5.20
C TRP A 234 8.90 -13.31 -5.52
N GLY A 235 8.42 -13.50 -6.75
CA GLY A 235 7.05 -13.18 -7.14
C GLY A 235 6.02 -13.90 -6.27
N THR A 236 6.23 -15.19 -5.99
CA THR A 236 5.37 -15.98 -5.09
C THR A 236 5.49 -15.53 -3.64
N THR A 237 6.70 -15.31 -3.14
CA THR A 237 6.91 -14.84 -1.76
C THR A 237 6.20 -13.50 -1.52
N PHE A 238 6.33 -12.56 -2.44
CA PHE A 238 5.65 -11.26 -2.35
C PHE A 238 4.14 -11.36 -2.58
N ALA A 239 3.69 -12.29 -3.43
CA ALA A 239 2.27 -12.59 -3.55
C ALA A 239 1.67 -12.96 -2.19
N LEU A 240 2.34 -13.85 -1.46
CA LEU A 240 1.84 -14.33 -0.16
C LEU A 240 1.98 -13.28 0.94
N LEU A 241 3.15 -12.65 1.08
CA LEU A 241 3.43 -11.73 2.18
C LEU A 241 2.88 -10.32 1.91
N ALA A 242 3.27 -9.70 0.79
CA ALA A 242 2.92 -8.31 0.53
C ALA A 242 1.49 -8.17 0.00
N THR A 243 1.02 -9.12 -0.82
CA THR A 243 -0.31 -8.98 -1.41
C THR A 243 -1.37 -9.68 -0.57
N VAL A 244 -1.29 -10.99 -0.36
CA VAL A 244 -2.35 -11.73 0.36
C VAL A 244 -2.42 -11.30 1.81
N ALA A 245 -1.33 -11.46 2.56
CA ALA A 245 -1.31 -11.14 3.99
C ALA A 245 -1.38 -9.62 4.24
N GLY A 246 -0.70 -8.81 3.42
CA GLY A 246 -0.72 -7.35 3.52
C GLY A 246 -2.12 -6.77 3.29
N VAL A 247 -2.81 -7.21 2.24
CA VAL A 247 -4.19 -6.77 1.92
C VAL A 247 -5.18 -7.20 2.99
N TRP A 248 -5.06 -8.44 3.45
CA TRP A 248 -5.91 -8.93 4.53
C TRP A 248 -5.72 -8.12 5.81
N ALA A 249 -4.48 -7.86 6.20
CA ALA A 249 -4.14 -7.03 7.36
C ALA A 249 -4.65 -5.59 7.17
N TRP A 250 -4.48 -4.99 5.98
CA TRP A 250 -5.03 -3.67 5.66
C TRP A 250 -6.56 -3.63 5.79
N ASN A 251 -7.26 -4.68 5.36
CA ASN A 251 -8.71 -4.76 5.50
C ASN A 251 -9.15 -4.91 6.96
N ILE A 252 -8.40 -5.63 7.80
CA ILE A 252 -8.62 -5.67 9.25
C ILE A 252 -8.43 -4.27 9.86
N ALA A 253 -7.33 -3.60 9.53
CA ALA A 253 -7.06 -2.24 10.00
C ALA A 253 -8.16 -1.25 9.58
N SER A 254 -8.58 -1.31 8.31
CA SER A 254 -9.63 -0.45 7.75
C SER A 254 -10.99 -0.63 8.40
N ARG A 255 -11.27 -1.81 8.97
CA ARG A 255 -12.49 -2.05 9.76
C ARG A 255 -12.38 -1.56 11.20
N SER A 256 -11.19 -1.63 11.77
CA SER A 256 -10.96 -1.46 13.20
C SER A 256 -10.56 -0.02 13.58
N LEU A 257 -10.05 0.75 12.61
CA LEU A 257 -9.50 2.08 12.85
C LEU A 257 -10.16 3.16 11.98
N PRO A 258 -10.21 4.41 12.48
CA PRO A 258 -10.52 5.56 11.63
C PRO A 258 -9.51 5.69 10.48
N VAL A 259 -9.97 6.15 9.30
CA VAL A 259 -9.11 6.33 8.11
C VAL A 259 -7.88 7.18 8.43
N ALA A 260 -8.08 8.26 9.18
CA ALA A 260 -7.01 9.18 9.54
C ALA A 260 -5.89 8.50 10.36
N LEU A 261 -6.22 7.58 11.27
CA LEU A 261 -5.23 6.81 12.02
C LEU A 261 -4.57 5.73 11.16
N ALA A 262 -5.36 5.00 10.36
CA ALA A 262 -4.82 3.99 9.45
C ALA A 262 -3.82 4.62 8.47
N ALA A 263 -4.12 5.83 7.96
CA ALA A 263 -3.23 6.62 7.11
C ALA A 263 -1.90 6.98 7.80
N GLN A 264 -1.94 7.34 9.09
CA GLN A 264 -0.72 7.64 9.85
C GLN A 264 0.13 6.39 10.09
N LEU A 265 -0.51 5.26 10.37
CA LEU A 265 0.21 4.00 10.58
C LEU A 265 0.88 3.49 9.31
N ILE A 266 0.25 3.67 8.13
CA ILE A 266 0.83 3.21 6.87
C ILE A 266 2.10 4.01 6.49
N VAL A 267 2.32 5.21 7.05
CA VAL A 267 3.59 5.96 6.89
C VAL A 267 4.80 5.14 7.34
N SER A 268 4.63 4.22 8.28
CA SER A 268 5.68 3.30 8.73
C SER A 268 6.26 2.44 7.59
N GLU A 269 5.52 2.30 6.48
CA GLU A 269 6.01 1.68 5.24
C GLU A 269 7.32 2.33 4.77
N THR A 270 7.42 3.67 4.86
CA THR A 270 8.65 4.39 4.50
C THR A 270 9.83 4.00 5.40
N ALA A 271 9.60 3.90 6.71
CA ALA A 271 10.65 3.49 7.65
C ALA A 271 11.13 2.06 7.38
N PHE A 272 10.21 1.12 7.16
CA PHE A 272 10.53 -0.25 6.78
C PHE A 272 11.21 -0.34 5.42
N GLY A 273 10.79 0.49 4.44
CA GLY A 273 11.40 0.57 3.12
C GLY A 273 12.86 1.05 3.17
N VAL A 274 13.16 2.05 3.99
CA VAL A 274 14.54 2.50 4.25
C VAL A 274 15.39 1.34 4.79
N ILE A 275 14.89 0.63 5.80
CA ILE A 275 15.59 -0.53 6.38
C ILE A 275 15.84 -1.58 5.31
N GLY A 276 14.82 -1.92 4.49
CA GLY A 276 14.95 -2.85 3.37
C GLY A 276 16.01 -2.41 2.36
N GLY A 277 16.01 -1.14 1.98
CA GLY A 277 17.02 -0.55 1.09
C GLY A 277 18.43 -0.64 1.66
N LEU A 278 18.61 -0.33 2.95
CA LEU A 278 19.92 -0.44 3.62
C LEU A 278 20.46 -1.87 3.61
N VAL A 279 19.57 -2.86 3.85
CA VAL A 279 19.93 -4.29 3.83
C VAL A 279 20.37 -4.72 2.42
N VAL A 280 19.60 -4.35 1.39
CA VAL A 280 19.91 -4.72 0.00
C VAL A 280 21.21 -4.11 -0.49
N HIS A 281 21.46 -2.83 -0.15
CA HIS A 281 22.70 -2.14 -0.52
C HIS A 281 23.87 -2.42 0.42
N ALA A 282 23.68 -3.25 1.46
CA ALA A 282 24.70 -3.58 2.47
C ALA A 282 25.41 -2.34 3.04
N ARG A 283 24.69 -1.24 3.27
CA ARG A 283 25.24 0.04 3.76
C ARG A 283 24.60 0.46 5.10
N TRP A 284 25.35 1.25 5.85
CA TRP A 284 24.82 1.91 7.06
C TRP A 284 23.97 3.14 6.70
N PRO A 285 22.96 3.46 7.54
CA PRO A 285 22.17 4.68 7.34
C PRO A 285 23.02 5.94 7.56
N THR A 286 22.74 6.97 6.78
CA THR A 286 23.28 8.30 7.03
C THR A 286 22.62 8.93 8.27
N PRO A 287 23.27 9.90 8.95
CA PRO A 287 22.65 10.59 10.08
C PRO A 287 21.32 11.27 9.74
N ILE A 288 21.15 11.75 8.51
CA ILE A 288 19.90 12.36 8.02
C ILE A 288 18.79 11.31 7.87
N GLU A 289 19.10 10.14 7.33
CA GLU A 289 18.15 9.03 7.22
C GLU A 289 17.69 8.56 8.60
N VAL A 290 18.63 8.42 9.56
CA VAL A 290 18.30 8.07 10.95
C VAL A 290 17.40 9.14 11.57
N ALA A 291 17.75 10.41 11.46
CA ALA A 291 16.95 11.52 11.97
C ALA A 291 15.55 11.52 11.35
N GLY A 292 15.45 11.34 10.03
CA GLY A 292 14.19 11.27 9.29
C GLY A 292 13.29 10.13 9.76
N VAL A 293 13.84 8.92 9.90
CA VAL A 293 13.09 7.75 10.41
C VAL A 293 12.61 7.98 11.86
N VAL A 294 13.47 8.52 12.73
CA VAL A 294 13.11 8.80 14.13
C VAL A 294 11.98 9.84 14.21
N VAL A 295 12.07 10.94 13.45
CA VAL A 295 11.03 11.98 13.40
C VAL A 295 9.72 11.42 12.85
N LEU A 296 9.78 10.61 11.80
CA LEU A 296 8.62 9.96 11.20
C LEU A 296 7.93 9.02 12.21
N ILE A 297 8.69 8.16 12.88
CA ILE A 297 8.14 7.24 13.90
C ILE A 297 7.54 8.04 15.06
N ALA A 298 8.18 9.13 15.51
CA ALA A 298 7.63 10.00 16.55
C ALA A 298 6.27 10.58 16.15
N GLY A 299 6.10 11.01 14.90
CA GLY A 299 4.83 11.47 14.34
C GLY A 299 3.74 10.39 14.36
N VAL A 300 4.09 9.16 13.96
CA VAL A 300 3.18 8.01 13.99
C VAL A 300 2.76 7.66 15.42
N VAL A 301 3.72 7.54 16.34
CA VAL A 301 3.46 7.23 17.75
C VAL A 301 2.56 8.28 18.41
N LEU A 302 2.84 9.57 18.14
CA LEU A 302 2.01 10.67 18.65
C LEU A 302 0.59 10.60 18.11
N SER A 303 0.42 10.26 16.82
CA SER A 303 -0.90 10.06 16.21
C SER A 303 -1.68 8.94 16.92
N VAL A 304 -1.05 7.77 17.08
CA VAL A 304 -1.67 6.62 17.77
C VAL A 304 -2.14 7.03 19.18
N ARG A 305 -1.28 7.72 19.94
CA ARG A 305 -1.58 8.17 21.29
C ARG A 305 -2.78 9.12 21.33
N ILE A 306 -2.83 10.14 20.46
CA ILE A 306 -3.92 11.11 20.40
C ILE A 306 -5.26 10.43 20.06
N PHE A 307 -5.26 9.49 19.11
CA PHE A 307 -6.48 8.74 18.74
C PHE A 307 -6.93 7.81 19.86
N TYR A 308 -5.98 7.13 20.53
CA TYR A 308 -6.24 6.26 21.66
C TYR A 308 -6.90 7.05 22.81
N ASP A 309 -6.26 8.12 23.25
CA ASP A 309 -6.73 8.93 24.39
C ASP A 309 -8.16 9.45 24.15
N ARG A 310 -8.47 9.87 22.92
CA ARG A 310 -9.81 10.35 22.58
C ARG A 310 -10.86 9.25 22.54
N GLN A 311 -10.53 8.10 22.01
CA GLN A 311 -11.44 6.96 21.96
C GLN A 311 -11.86 6.52 23.37
N PHE A 312 -10.90 6.53 24.30
CA PHE A 312 -11.15 6.16 25.70
C PHE A 312 -11.82 7.26 26.51
N ALA A 313 -11.51 8.53 26.27
CA ALA A 313 -12.21 9.66 26.88
C ALA A 313 -13.71 9.67 26.50
N SER A 314 -14.03 9.40 25.25
CA SER A 314 -15.42 9.29 24.78
C SER A 314 -16.17 8.14 25.44
N ALA A 315 -15.53 6.97 25.58
CA ALA A 315 -16.14 5.80 26.23
C ALA A 315 -16.40 6.04 27.73
N LYS A 316 -15.49 6.74 28.40
CA LYS A 316 -15.62 7.08 29.83
C LYS A 316 -16.77 8.06 30.10
N ASN A 317 -16.99 9.01 29.17
CA ASN A 317 -18.10 9.97 29.28
C ASN A 317 -19.46 9.33 29.04
N VAL A 318 -19.56 8.31 28.19
CA VAL A 318 -20.81 7.55 27.98
C VAL A 318 -21.17 6.76 29.22
N LEU A 319 -20.22 6.06 29.83
CA LEU A 319 -20.43 5.29 31.08
C LEU A 319 -20.70 6.15 32.32
N ALA A 320 -20.32 7.43 32.31
CA ALA A 320 -20.57 8.35 33.41
C ALA A 320 -21.95 9.02 33.34
N ASN A 321 -22.62 8.92 32.16
CA ASN A 321 -23.95 9.49 31.92
C ASN A 321 -25.07 8.42 31.94
N GLU A 322 -24.73 7.14 32.11
CA GLU A 322 -25.66 6.02 32.40
C GLU A 322 -25.72 5.75 33.92
#